data_3657392a596d7b99e6f2ca0cc85551b2
#
_entry.id   3657392a596d7b99e6f2ca0cc85551b2
#
_cell.length_a   1.000
_cell.length_b   1.000
_cell.length_c   1.000
_cell.angle_alpha   90.00
_cell.angle_beta   90.00
_cell.angle_gamma   90.00
#
_symmetry.space_group_name_H-M   'P 1'
#
loop_
_entity.id
_entity.type
_entity.pdbx_description
1 polymer ?
#
loop_
_entity_poly.entity_id
_entity_poly.type
_entity_poly.pdbx_seq_one_letter_code
_entity_poly.pdbx_strand_id
1 'polypeptide(L)'
;MSGRASSELLLVGSLPAQSTDEALRAGAELFGDLLFALPDGETGPRAAWVGYERERLVRPNPDVDVVSETVSPTGIPRHAYETPVFKIRPGLAAELHFDAWPRIDDAIASYGEFRALRDEGVIPAGLRFQVGLPFPSSALNGFKADFAGDYPVAERAFEDLVGRELVRLLDGIPAAELAIQWDMAYEVQDIEGVLAWTSEGAWERFAGPVARLTPQIPEEVMVGYHLCYGTFPEWPMYEARDYDVLVRMANYAVANSGRTVDWVHMAGPRYLRSEDKRFFRPLTDLEVGDTRVYLGIVLPIDGIAGLRRRHATASRYLDDFGVAMYCGFGRQPGADGTQTMREHAEVVRALREPA
;
A
#
# COMPACT_ATOMS: atom_id res chain seq x y z
N MET A 1 -16.16 -20.98 -12.49
CA MET A 1 -15.41 -19.81 -12.98
C MET A 1 -16.02 -18.61 -12.28
N SER A 2 -15.42 -18.18 -11.18
CA SER A 2 -15.80 -16.97 -10.47
C SER A 2 -15.44 -15.79 -11.37
N GLY A 3 -16.45 -15.00 -11.80
CA GLY A 3 -16.21 -13.82 -12.61
C GLY A 3 -15.39 -12.81 -11.80
N ARG A 4 -14.08 -12.78 -12.05
CA ARG A 4 -13.26 -11.63 -11.68
C ARG A 4 -13.86 -10.44 -12.41
N ALA A 5 -14.55 -9.56 -11.67
CA ALA A 5 -14.96 -8.29 -12.23
C ALA A 5 -13.68 -7.61 -12.72
N SER A 6 -13.60 -7.32 -14.02
CA SER A 6 -12.50 -6.55 -14.59
C SER A 6 -12.66 -5.10 -14.14
N SER A 7 -12.31 -4.84 -12.89
CA SER A 7 -12.24 -3.49 -12.36
C SER A 7 -11.17 -2.71 -13.13
N GLU A 8 -11.49 -1.54 -13.57
CA GLU A 8 -10.58 -0.67 -14.33
C GLU A 8 -9.78 0.26 -13.42
N LEU A 9 -10.23 0.41 -12.17
CA LEU A 9 -9.65 1.29 -11.18
C LEU A 9 -9.36 0.56 -9.86
N LEU A 10 -8.24 0.89 -9.26
CA LEU A 10 -7.92 0.56 -7.88
C LEU A 10 -7.83 1.85 -7.05
N LEU A 11 -8.50 1.87 -5.90
CA LEU A 11 -8.21 2.80 -4.80
C LEU A 11 -7.15 2.18 -3.90
N VAL A 12 -6.04 2.88 -3.70
CA VAL A 12 -4.87 2.32 -2.98
C VAL A 12 -5.12 2.20 -1.48
N GLY A 13 -5.74 3.20 -0.84
CA GLY A 13 -5.99 3.17 0.61
C GLY A 13 -6.54 4.51 1.11
N SER A 14 -5.66 5.44 1.46
CA SER A 14 -6.09 6.70 2.09
C SER A 14 -6.94 7.56 1.17
N LEU A 15 -8.03 8.10 1.74
CA LEU A 15 -8.92 9.04 1.11
C LEU A 15 -8.94 10.36 1.91
N PRO A 16 -9.17 11.51 1.27
CA PRO A 16 -9.17 12.81 1.92
C PRO A 16 -10.52 13.07 2.61
N ALA A 17 -10.77 12.38 3.71
CA ALA A 17 -12.00 12.48 4.49
C ALA A 17 -11.69 12.65 5.97
N GLN A 18 -12.65 13.18 6.74
CA GLN A 18 -12.49 13.40 8.18
C GLN A 18 -12.91 12.17 9.01
N SER A 19 -13.69 11.26 8.42
CA SER A 19 -14.15 10.04 9.07
C SER A 19 -14.23 8.87 8.07
N THR A 20 -14.31 7.66 8.61
CA THR A 20 -14.52 6.44 7.83
C THR A 20 -15.84 6.48 7.06
N ASP A 21 -16.94 6.92 7.69
CA ASP A 21 -18.25 7.06 7.02
C ASP A 21 -18.15 8.00 5.81
N GLU A 22 -17.53 9.18 5.98
CA GLU A 22 -17.34 10.13 4.89
C GLU A 22 -16.50 9.53 3.75
N ALA A 23 -15.39 8.83 4.09
CA ALA A 23 -14.53 8.18 3.12
C ALA A 23 -15.26 7.11 2.31
N LEU A 24 -16.01 6.24 3.00
CA LEU A 24 -16.76 5.15 2.39
C LEU A 24 -17.89 5.67 1.49
N ARG A 25 -18.65 6.69 1.93
CA ARG A 25 -19.69 7.31 1.11
C ARG A 25 -19.11 7.97 -0.14
N ALA A 26 -18.05 8.77 0.00
CA ALA A 26 -17.42 9.44 -1.12
C ALA A 26 -16.77 8.44 -2.10
N GLY A 27 -16.12 7.40 -1.57
CA GLY A 27 -15.52 6.34 -2.38
C GLY A 27 -16.58 5.55 -3.17
N ALA A 28 -17.70 5.19 -2.52
CA ALA A 28 -18.80 4.47 -3.17
C ALA A 28 -19.51 5.34 -4.23
N GLU A 29 -19.82 6.60 -3.90
CA GLU A 29 -20.48 7.53 -4.82
C GLU A 29 -19.64 7.81 -6.07
N LEU A 30 -18.37 8.10 -5.89
CA LEU A 30 -17.50 8.53 -7.00
C LEU A 30 -16.96 7.35 -7.82
N PHE A 31 -16.74 6.19 -7.22
CA PHE A 31 -15.99 5.12 -7.85
C PHE A 31 -16.65 3.74 -7.78
N GLY A 32 -17.77 3.57 -7.09
CA GLY A 32 -18.34 2.25 -6.79
C GLY A 32 -18.58 1.35 -7.99
N ASP A 33 -18.88 1.91 -9.16
CA ASP A 33 -19.06 1.21 -10.43
C ASP A 33 -17.72 0.81 -11.11
N LEU A 34 -16.58 1.31 -10.61
CA LEU A 34 -15.24 1.12 -11.17
C LEU A 34 -14.39 0.14 -10.36
N LEU A 35 -14.84 -0.22 -9.15
CA LEU A 35 -14.04 -0.92 -8.14
C LEU A 35 -14.45 -2.38 -7.97
N PHE A 36 -13.54 -3.20 -7.47
CA PHE A 36 -13.83 -4.52 -6.88
C PHE A 36 -13.78 -4.50 -5.35
N ALA A 37 -13.05 -3.54 -4.78
CA ALA A 37 -12.92 -3.35 -3.34
C ALA A 37 -12.83 -1.86 -2.99
N LEU A 38 -13.29 -1.49 -1.80
CA LEU A 38 -13.32 -0.13 -1.30
C LEU A 38 -12.56 -0.05 0.04
N PRO A 39 -11.48 0.76 0.12
CA PRO A 39 -10.78 1.01 1.37
C PRO A 39 -11.55 1.98 2.27
N ASP A 40 -11.27 1.94 3.57
CA ASP A 40 -11.88 2.79 4.59
C ASP A 40 -11.35 4.23 4.67
N GLY A 41 -10.40 4.55 3.77
CA GLY A 41 -9.82 5.88 3.66
C GLY A 41 -8.67 6.18 4.62
N GLU A 42 -8.31 5.28 5.53
CA GLU A 42 -7.21 5.44 6.49
C GLU A 42 -7.28 6.80 7.23
N THR A 43 -8.46 7.14 7.74
CA THR A 43 -8.74 8.45 8.34
C THR A 43 -8.11 8.63 9.72
N GLY A 44 -8.05 9.87 10.20
CA GLY A 44 -7.52 10.19 11.53
C GLY A 44 -6.03 9.85 11.69
N PRO A 45 -5.61 9.24 12.82
CA PRO A 45 -4.20 8.89 13.05
C PRO A 45 -3.60 7.95 12.02
N ARG A 46 -4.42 7.11 11.36
CA ARG A 46 -3.99 6.19 10.30
C ARG A 46 -3.53 6.90 9.02
N ALA A 47 -3.90 8.17 8.85
CA ALA A 47 -3.39 9.00 7.76
C ALA A 47 -1.85 9.14 7.78
N ALA A 48 -1.20 8.94 8.92
CA ALA A 48 0.26 8.88 9.02
C ALA A 48 0.86 7.55 8.50
N TRP A 49 0.05 6.55 8.21
CA TRP A 49 0.35 5.22 7.70
C TRP A 49 1.50 4.50 8.44
N VAL A 50 2.75 4.46 7.89
CA VAL A 50 3.89 3.85 8.61
C VAL A 50 4.22 4.58 9.93
N GLY A 51 3.90 5.85 10.03
CA GLY A 51 3.97 6.61 11.28
C GLY A 51 3.03 6.05 12.34
N TYR A 52 1.86 5.57 11.93
CA TYR A 52 0.91 4.94 12.83
C TYR A 52 1.50 3.69 13.49
N GLU A 53 2.14 2.81 12.72
CA GLU A 53 2.79 1.60 13.27
C GLU A 53 3.89 1.96 14.27
N ARG A 54 4.73 2.94 13.95
CA ARG A 54 5.78 3.40 14.87
C ARG A 54 5.22 3.88 16.19
N GLU A 55 4.17 4.70 16.16
CA GLU A 55 3.61 5.34 17.34
C GLU A 55 2.67 4.43 18.13
N ARG A 56 1.97 3.52 17.47
CA ARG A 56 0.90 2.72 18.09
C ARG A 56 1.29 1.27 18.35
N LEU A 57 2.29 0.75 17.64
CA LEU A 57 2.76 -0.63 17.79
C LEU A 57 4.15 -0.68 18.43
N VAL A 58 5.13 0.02 17.84
CA VAL A 58 6.54 -0.16 18.23
C VAL A 58 6.89 0.67 19.47
N ARG A 59 6.62 1.97 19.47
CA ARG A 59 6.97 2.90 20.57
C ARG A 59 6.39 2.49 21.93
N PRO A 60 5.14 1.99 22.04
CA PRO A 60 4.59 1.60 23.33
C PRO A 60 5.15 0.29 23.88
N ASN A 61 5.90 -0.48 23.07
CA ASN A 61 6.41 -1.78 23.49
C ASN A 61 7.43 -1.61 24.64
N PRO A 62 7.22 -2.26 25.81
CA PRO A 62 8.08 -2.08 26.98
C PRO A 62 9.51 -2.60 26.78
N ASP A 63 9.74 -3.46 25.79
CA ASP A 63 11.05 -4.05 25.49
C ASP A 63 11.85 -3.25 24.46
N VAL A 64 11.31 -2.11 24.02
CA VAL A 64 11.91 -1.25 23.00
C VAL A 64 12.26 0.12 23.58
N ASP A 65 13.47 0.59 23.30
CA ASP A 65 13.92 1.94 23.61
C ASP A 65 13.93 2.80 22.34
N VAL A 66 13.50 4.05 22.47
CA VAL A 66 13.72 5.11 21.47
C VAL A 66 15.09 5.73 21.75
N VAL A 67 16.07 5.41 20.92
CA VAL A 67 17.46 5.88 21.13
C VAL A 67 17.77 7.15 20.37
N SER A 68 17.00 7.50 19.36
CA SER A 68 17.11 8.75 18.64
C SER A 68 15.78 9.12 17.97
N GLU A 69 15.37 10.38 18.14
CA GLU A 69 14.37 11.00 17.28
C GLU A 69 15.15 11.59 16.09
N THR A 70 14.94 11.04 14.90
CA THR A 70 15.71 11.46 13.72
C THR A 70 15.23 12.83 13.27
N VAL A 71 15.99 13.87 13.60
CA VAL A 71 15.79 15.19 13.01
C VAL A 71 16.24 15.14 11.55
N SER A 72 15.44 15.69 10.65
CA SER A 72 15.84 15.84 9.26
C SER A 72 17.21 16.51 9.15
N PRO A 73 18.12 16.04 8.28
CA PRO A 73 19.39 16.70 8.03
C PRO A 73 19.25 18.17 7.63
N THR A 74 18.07 18.58 7.15
CA THR A 74 17.74 19.96 6.79
C THR A 74 17.21 20.80 7.95
N GLY A 75 17.07 20.21 9.14
CA GLY A 75 16.49 20.88 10.32
C GLY A 75 14.98 21.17 10.21
N ILE A 76 14.34 20.75 9.12
CA ILE A 76 12.89 20.88 8.95
C ILE A 76 12.22 19.71 9.63
N PRO A 77 11.34 19.93 10.62
CA PRO A 77 10.57 18.86 11.23
C PRO A 77 9.82 18.08 10.14
N ARG A 78 10.00 16.77 10.10
CA ARG A 78 9.27 15.89 9.18
C ARG A 78 7.94 15.41 9.76
N HIS A 79 7.49 16.03 10.85
CA HIS A 79 6.24 15.72 11.56
C HIS A 79 6.10 14.21 11.87
N ALA A 80 4.94 13.64 11.58
CA ALA A 80 4.65 12.23 11.79
C ALA A 80 5.57 11.25 11.00
N TYR A 81 6.45 11.78 10.16
CA TYR A 81 7.37 11.01 9.33
C TYR A 81 8.83 11.08 9.79
N GLU A 82 9.13 11.80 10.87
CA GLU A 82 10.41 11.62 11.53
C GLU A 82 10.52 10.17 11.91
N THR A 83 11.58 9.51 11.42
CA THR A 83 11.73 8.09 11.66
C THR A 83 12.62 7.91 12.87
N PRO A 84 12.06 7.66 14.07
CA PRO A 84 12.85 7.38 15.26
C PRO A 84 13.74 6.17 15.03
N VAL A 85 14.82 6.09 15.78
CA VAL A 85 15.63 4.87 15.85
C VAL A 85 15.21 4.12 17.09
N PHE A 86 14.75 2.90 16.89
CA PHE A 86 14.40 1.95 17.94
C PHE A 86 15.53 0.96 18.17
N LYS A 87 15.67 0.51 19.41
CA LYS A 87 16.50 -0.62 19.80
C LYS A 87 15.79 -1.51 20.79
N ILE A 88 16.05 -2.81 20.68
CA ILE A 88 15.62 -3.77 21.71
C ILE A 88 16.47 -3.55 22.95
N ARG A 89 15.84 -3.49 24.11
CA ARG A 89 16.55 -3.36 25.38
C ARG A 89 17.53 -4.51 25.61
N PRO A 90 18.72 -4.25 26.13
CA PRO A 90 19.71 -5.28 26.36
C PRO A 90 19.16 -6.47 27.17
N GLY A 91 19.33 -7.67 26.64
CA GLY A 91 18.88 -8.93 27.27
C GLY A 91 17.45 -9.34 26.95
N LEU A 92 16.63 -8.50 26.29
CA LEU A 92 15.22 -8.79 26.00
C LEU A 92 14.95 -9.28 24.56
N ALA A 93 15.99 -9.47 23.75
CA ALA A 93 15.80 -9.90 22.35
C ALA A 93 15.04 -11.23 22.20
N ALA A 94 15.19 -12.16 23.13
CA ALA A 94 14.49 -13.44 23.10
C ALA A 94 13.01 -13.34 23.55
N GLU A 95 12.65 -12.26 24.20
CA GLU A 95 11.33 -12.04 24.79
C GLU A 95 10.49 -11.03 23.99
N LEU A 96 11.10 -10.34 23.00
CA LEU A 96 10.40 -9.35 22.21
C LEU A 96 9.16 -9.95 21.54
N HIS A 97 8.01 -9.38 21.85
CA HIS A 97 6.73 -9.71 21.23
C HIS A 97 5.88 -8.46 21.12
N PHE A 98 4.91 -8.47 20.22
CA PHE A 98 3.88 -7.44 20.11
C PHE A 98 2.53 -8.06 20.53
N ASP A 99 1.84 -7.45 21.50
CA ASP A 99 0.61 -8.01 22.08
C ASP A 99 -0.58 -7.96 21.14
N ALA A 100 -0.78 -6.82 20.47
CA ALA A 100 -1.89 -6.56 19.57
C ALA A 100 -1.48 -5.62 18.45
N TRP A 101 -2.22 -5.67 17.35
CA TRP A 101 -2.04 -4.76 16.24
C TRP A 101 -3.23 -3.80 16.14
N PRO A 102 -3.13 -2.55 16.62
CA PRO A 102 -4.24 -1.60 16.65
C PRO A 102 -4.92 -1.37 15.29
N ARG A 103 -4.17 -1.52 14.20
CA ARG A 103 -4.70 -1.44 12.82
C ARG A 103 -5.80 -2.48 12.56
N ILE A 104 -5.74 -3.64 13.18
CA ILE A 104 -6.75 -4.69 13.02
C ILE A 104 -8.05 -4.31 13.74
N ASP A 105 -7.94 -3.70 14.92
CA ASP A 105 -9.13 -3.19 15.63
C ASP A 105 -9.82 -2.09 14.82
N ASP A 106 -9.04 -1.18 14.25
CA ASP A 106 -9.54 -0.13 13.36
C ASP A 106 -10.22 -0.72 12.11
N ALA A 107 -9.61 -1.73 11.48
CA ALA A 107 -10.17 -2.38 10.29
C ALA A 107 -11.50 -3.07 10.58
N ILE A 108 -11.61 -3.78 11.71
CA ILE A 108 -12.85 -4.44 12.14
C ILE A 108 -13.95 -3.41 12.44
N ALA A 109 -13.60 -2.29 13.10
CA ALA A 109 -14.54 -1.20 13.36
C ALA A 109 -15.03 -0.56 12.05
N SER A 110 -14.10 -0.23 11.15
CA SER A 110 -14.41 0.33 9.82
C SER A 110 -15.26 -0.60 8.96
N TYR A 111 -15.04 -1.91 9.05
CA TYR A 111 -15.90 -2.89 8.36
C TYR A 111 -17.35 -2.86 8.90
N GLY A 112 -17.54 -2.60 10.19
CA GLY A 112 -18.87 -2.40 10.74
C GLY A 112 -19.63 -1.25 10.06
N GLU A 113 -18.96 -0.11 9.83
CA GLU A 113 -19.50 1.03 9.07
C GLU A 113 -19.74 0.67 7.59
N PHE A 114 -18.77 0.01 6.94
CA PHE A 114 -18.88 -0.46 5.56
C PHE A 114 -20.13 -1.35 5.37
N ARG A 115 -20.35 -2.31 6.27
CA ARG A 115 -21.50 -3.20 6.23
C ARG A 115 -22.82 -2.44 6.40
N ALA A 116 -22.89 -1.50 7.35
CA ALA A 116 -24.08 -0.68 7.56
C ALA A 116 -24.42 0.12 6.28
N LEU A 117 -23.43 0.76 5.66
CA LEU A 117 -23.63 1.52 4.42
C LEU A 117 -24.02 0.63 3.24
N ARG A 118 -23.53 -0.60 3.18
CA ARG A 118 -23.93 -1.58 2.18
C ARG A 118 -25.39 -2.03 2.40
N ASP A 119 -25.81 -2.25 3.65
CA ASP A 119 -27.18 -2.61 3.99
C ASP A 119 -28.16 -1.46 3.70
N GLU A 120 -27.70 -0.21 3.80
CA GLU A 120 -28.43 1.00 3.36
C GLU A 120 -28.48 1.15 1.82
N GLY A 121 -27.73 0.37 1.06
CA GLY A 121 -27.63 0.47 -0.40
C GLY A 121 -26.72 1.59 -0.90
N VAL A 122 -25.94 2.22 -0.02
CA VAL A 122 -24.95 3.25 -0.38
C VAL A 122 -23.74 2.60 -1.06
N ILE A 123 -23.24 1.50 -0.49
CA ILE A 123 -22.14 0.73 -1.06
C ILE A 123 -22.71 -0.41 -1.91
N PRO A 124 -22.29 -0.58 -3.18
CA PRO A 124 -22.68 -1.70 -4.02
C PRO A 124 -22.39 -3.06 -3.37
N ALA A 125 -23.36 -3.98 -3.39
CA ALA A 125 -23.29 -5.27 -2.70
C ALA A 125 -22.11 -6.16 -3.18
N GLY A 126 -21.60 -5.94 -4.39
CA GLY A 126 -20.48 -6.70 -4.96
C GLY A 126 -19.08 -6.22 -4.54
N LEU A 127 -18.97 -5.09 -3.85
CA LEU A 127 -17.68 -4.57 -3.40
C LEU A 127 -17.19 -5.31 -2.15
N ARG A 128 -15.91 -5.61 -2.12
CA ARG A 128 -15.21 -6.09 -0.93
C ARG A 128 -14.70 -4.91 -0.10
N PHE A 129 -14.53 -5.13 1.18
CA PHE A 129 -13.85 -4.20 2.07
C PHE A 129 -12.34 -4.37 1.94
N GLN A 130 -11.60 -3.31 1.64
CA GLN A 130 -10.15 -3.35 1.46
C GLN A 130 -9.41 -2.89 2.71
N VAL A 131 -8.42 -3.69 3.14
CA VAL A 131 -7.53 -3.37 4.27
C VAL A 131 -6.09 -3.30 3.76
N GLY A 132 -5.45 -2.13 3.90
CA GLY A 132 -4.02 -1.96 3.66
C GLY A 132 -3.21 -2.35 4.90
N LEU A 133 -2.28 -3.29 4.75
CA LEU A 133 -1.38 -3.74 5.81
C LEU A 133 0.07 -3.45 5.43
N PRO A 134 0.84 -2.75 6.26
CA PRO A 134 2.25 -2.50 5.98
C PRO A 134 3.05 -3.80 6.05
N PHE A 135 3.97 -3.95 5.11
CA PHE A 135 4.91 -5.06 5.09
C PHE A 135 6.02 -4.86 6.15
N PRO A 136 6.78 -5.89 6.55
CA PRO A 136 7.69 -5.80 7.69
C PRO A 136 8.67 -4.66 7.67
N SER A 137 9.39 -4.40 6.55
CA SER A 137 10.34 -3.27 6.49
C SER A 137 9.64 -1.93 6.59
N SER A 138 8.43 -1.82 6.05
CA SER A 138 7.60 -0.62 6.19
C SER A 138 7.10 -0.42 7.62
N ALA A 139 6.65 -1.48 8.31
CA ALA A 139 6.19 -1.41 9.70
C ALA A 139 7.34 -1.13 10.69
N LEU A 140 8.50 -1.74 10.45
CA LEU A 140 9.65 -1.80 11.37
C LEU A 140 10.81 -0.88 10.98
N ASN A 141 10.59 0.10 10.12
CA ASN A 141 11.64 0.99 9.60
C ASN A 141 12.43 1.74 10.69
N GLY A 142 11.95 1.80 11.91
CA GLY A 142 12.67 2.36 13.06
C GLY A 142 13.84 1.51 13.55
N PHE A 143 13.87 0.20 13.28
CA PHE A 143 14.99 -0.68 13.63
C PHE A 143 16.15 -0.68 12.61
N LYS A 144 16.14 0.28 11.70
CA LYS A 144 17.12 0.45 10.60
C LYS A 144 18.58 0.65 11.03
N ALA A 145 18.85 0.92 12.30
CA ALA A 145 20.21 1.11 12.80
C ALA A 145 20.97 -0.20 13.02
N ASP A 146 20.27 -1.34 13.07
CA ASP A 146 20.86 -2.65 13.30
C ASP A 146 20.13 -3.76 12.53
N PHE A 147 20.39 -3.83 11.24
CA PHE A 147 19.84 -4.87 10.37
C PHE A 147 20.43 -6.27 10.61
N ALA A 148 21.52 -6.38 11.34
CA ALA A 148 22.12 -7.67 11.66
C ALA A 148 21.67 -8.21 13.03
N GLY A 149 21.28 -7.34 13.94
CA GLY A 149 20.90 -7.68 15.31
C GLY A 149 19.41 -7.49 15.59
N ASP A 150 19.00 -6.27 15.86
CA ASP A 150 17.63 -5.96 16.34
C ASP A 150 16.57 -6.19 15.27
N TYR A 151 16.82 -5.83 14.00
CA TYR A 151 15.80 -5.93 12.95
C TYR A 151 15.31 -7.36 12.73
N PRO A 152 16.13 -8.42 12.59
CA PRO A 152 15.64 -9.78 12.41
C PRO A 152 14.84 -10.32 13.59
N VAL A 153 15.10 -9.81 14.80
CA VAL A 153 14.31 -10.17 15.99
C VAL A 153 12.93 -9.51 15.92
N ALA A 154 12.91 -8.20 15.62
CA ALA A 154 11.67 -7.45 15.47
C ALA A 154 10.82 -7.99 14.30
N GLU A 155 11.44 -8.38 13.19
CA GLU A 155 10.76 -8.98 12.03
C GLU A 155 10.04 -10.28 12.42
N ARG A 156 10.70 -11.19 13.12
CA ARG A 156 10.06 -12.43 13.60
C ARG A 156 8.90 -12.14 14.56
N ALA A 157 9.11 -11.25 15.53
CA ALA A 157 8.05 -10.87 16.47
C ALA A 157 6.84 -10.23 15.74
N PHE A 158 7.08 -9.45 14.70
CA PHE A 158 6.04 -8.87 13.87
C PHE A 158 5.33 -9.92 13.00
N GLU A 159 6.05 -10.86 12.41
CA GLU A 159 5.44 -11.95 11.64
C GLU A 159 4.56 -12.85 12.53
N ASP A 160 4.97 -13.13 13.75
CA ASP A 160 4.16 -13.84 14.75
C ASP A 160 2.90 -13.04 15.12
N LEU A 161 3.02 -11.71 15.26
CA LEU A 161 1.87 -10.83 15.46
C LEU A 161 0.92 -10.93 14.27
N VAL A 162 1.42 -10.77 13.04
CA VAL A 162 0.61 -10.86 11.82
C VAL A 162 -0.19 -12.15 11.78
N GLY A 163 0.44 -13.29 12.08
CA GLY A 163 -0.25 -14.59 12.10
C GLY A 163 -1.43 -14.64 13.06
N ARG A 164 -1.27 -14.11 14.28
CA ARG A 164 -2.35 -14.03 15.27
C ARG A 164 -3.45 -13.03 14.86
N GLU A 165 -3.06 -11.89 14.37
CA GLU A 165 -3.97 -10.81 14.03
C GLU A 165 -4.75 -11.05 12.73
N LEU A 166 -4.21 -11.83 11.80
CA LEU A 166 -4.96 -12.33 10.64
C LEU A 166 -6.13 -13.22 11.08
N VAL A 167 -5.94 -14.06 12.09
CA VAL A 167 -7.06 -14.86 12.65
C VAL A 167 -8.14 -13.94 13.20
N ARG A 168 -7.78 -12.93 13.99
CA ARG A 168 -8.74 -11.95 14.52
C ARG A 168 -9.46 -11.17 13.42
N LEU A 169 -8.73 -10.76 12.38
CA LEU A 169 -9.32 -10.06 11.23
C LEU A 169 -10.37 -10.92 10.54
N LEU A 170 -10.08 -12.21 10.33
CA LEU A 170 -10.98 -13.17 9.68
C LEU A 170 -12.16 -13.56 10.57
N ASP A 171 -12.02 -13.51 11.89
CA ASP A 171 -13.14 -13.69 12.82
C ASP A 171 -14.08 -12.47 12.78
N GLY A 172 -13.55 -11.28 12.53
CA GLY A 172 -14.31 -10.04 12.46
C GLY A 172 -14.90 -9.70 11.08
N ILE A 173 -14.27 -10.19 9.99
CA ILE A 173 -14.65 -9.87 8.62
C ILE A 173 -14.75 -11.16 7.79
N PRO A 174 -15.91 -11.47 7.19
CA PRO A 174 -16.04 -12.66 6.33
C PRO A 174 -15.02 -12.66 5.19
N ALA A 175 -14.32 -13.77 5.00
CA ALA A 175 -13.25 -13.91 4.00
C ALA A 175 -13.71 -13.52 2.58
N ALA A 176 -14.95 -13.86 2.21
CA ALA A 176 -15.51 -13.52 0.90
C ALA A 176 -15.80 -12.02 0.72
N GLU A 177 -15.78 -11.24 1.78
CA GLU A 177 -16.01 -9.78 1.78
C GLU A 177 -14.73 -8.97 1.98
N LEU A 178 -13.59 -9.65 2.19
CA LEU A 178 -12.31 -9.03 2.52
C LEU A 178 -11.36 -9.02 1.33
N ALA A 179 -10.64 -7.93 1.16
CA ALA A 179 -9.49 -7.78 0.28
C ALA A 179 -8.32 -7.21 1.09
N ILE A 180 -7.19 -7.91 1.13
CA ILE A 180 -5.98 -7.48 1.85
C ILE A 180 -4.95 -6.98 0.85
N GLN A 181 -4.45 -5.77 1.07
CA GLN A 181 -3.36 -5.19 0.31
C GLN A 181 -2.10 -5.12 1.19
N TRP A 182 -1.04 -5.79 0.76
CA TRP A 182 0.29 -5.60 1.34
C TRP A 182 0.93 -4.34 0.79
N ASP A 183 1.22 -3.39 1.65
CA ASP A 183 1.81 -2.11 1.29
C ASP A 183 3.33 -2.12 1.49
N MET A 184 4.07 -1.94 0.41
CA MET A 184 5.52 -2.01 0.34
C MET A 184 6.12 -0.69 -0.14
N ALA A 185 6.45 0.19 0.79
CA ALA A 185 7.13 1.45 0.45
C ALA A 185 8.62 1.40 0.81
N TYR A 186 8.95 0.99 2.02
CA TYR A 186 10.35 0.89 2.45
C TYR A 186 11.08 -0.27 1.79
N GLU A 187 10.39 -1.35 1.45
CA GLU A 187 10.93 -2.47 0.69
C GLU A 187 11.41 -2.02 -0.69
N VAL A 188 10.60 -1.25 -1.40
CA VAL A 188 10.96 -0.68 -2.71
C VAL A 188 12.15 0.26 -2.57
N GLN A 189 12.12 1.18 -1.62
CA GLN A 189 13.18 2.18 -1.40
C GLN A 189 14.51 1.52 -0.98
N ASP A 190 14.43 0.44 -0.19
CA ASP A 190 15.59 -0.32 0.26
C ASP A 190 16.27 -1.04 -0.92
N ILE A 191 15.50 -1.73 -1.75
CA ILE A 191 16.00 -2.40 -2.96
C ILE A 191 16.54 -1.39 -3.98
N GLU A 192 15.95 -0.23 -4.11
CA GLU A 192 16.45 0.88 -4.94
C GLU A 192 17.73 1.52 -4.37
N GLY A 193 18.07 1.25 -3.10
CA GLY A 193 19.26 1.79 -2.45
C GLY A 193 19.19 3.29 -2.18
N VAL A 194 17.99 3.86 -2.04
CA VAL A 194 17.77 5.30 -1.84
C VAL A 194 17.65 5.71 -0.37
N LEU A 195 17.62 4.76 0.53
CA LEU A 195 17.57 5.00 1.96
C LEU A 195 18.95 5.34 2.54
N ALA A 196 18.96 6.05 3.67
CA ALA A 196 20.22 6.47 4.32
C ALA A 196 20.96 5.35 5.07
N TRP A 197 20.47 4.11 4.98
CA TRP A 197 21.09 2.92 5.56
C TRP A 197 21.55 1.94 4.48
N THR A 198 22.20 0.85 4.88
CA THR A 198 22.68 -0.16 3.93
C THR A 198 21.52 -0.88 3.24
N SER A 199 21.63 -1.07 1.93
CA SER A 199 20.78 -1.95 1.14
C SER A 199 21.27 -3.40 1.08
N GLU A 200 22.35 -3.74 1.79
CA GLU A 200 22.76 -5.14 1.92
C GLU A 200 21.63 -5.98 2.54
N GLY A 201 21.27 -7.09 1.89
CA GLY A 201 20.15 -7.93 2.30
C GLY A 201 18.75 -7.34 2.04
N ALA A 202 18.63 -6.23 1.29
CA ALA A 202 17.33 -5.61 0.99
C ALA A 202 16.38 -6.56 0.27
N TRP A 203 16.90 -7.35 -0.66
CA TRP A 203 16.08 -8.32 -1.37
C TRP A 203 15.55 -9.42 -0.45
N GLU A 204 16.38 -9.93 0.46
CA GLU A 204 16.00 -10.97 1.43
C GLU A 204 14.96 -10.46 2.42
N ARG A 205 15.07 -9.19 2.88
CA ARG A 205 14.07 -8.53 3.74
C ARG A 205 12.70 -8.38 3.09
N PHE A 206 12.66 -8.31 1.76
CA PHE A 206 11.43 -8.35 0.99
C PHE A 206 10.97 -9.79 0.71
N ALA A 207 11.86 -10.61 0.15
CA ALA A 207 11.52 -11.91 -0.38
C ALA A 207 11.10 -12.93 0.70
N GLY A 208 11.77 -12.91 1.84
CA GLY A 208 11.48 -13.82 2.95
C GLY A 208 10.06 -13.67 3.48
N PRO A 209 9.63 -12.47 3.90
CA PRO A 209 8.26 -12.24 4.37
C PRO A 209 7.18 -12.56 3.33
N VAL A 210 7.39 -12.33 2.03
CA VAL A 210 6.42 -12.72 0.98
C VAL A 210 6.07 -14.20 1.12
N ALA A 211 7.09 -15.06 1.21
CA ALA A 211 6.90 -16.50 1.29
C ALA A 211 6.34 -16.98 2.64
N ARG A 212 6.48 -16.18 3.71
CA ARG A 212 6.02 -16.56 5.05
C ARG A 212 4.64 -16.00 5.42
N LEU A 213 4.33 -14.77 5.03
CA LEU A 213 3.11 -14.08 5.45
C LEU A 213 1.93 -14.32 4.51
N THR A 214 2.13 -14.19 3.22
CA THR A 214 1.03 -14.25 2.26
C THR A 214 0.31 -15.61 2.23
N PRO A 215 1.00 -16.77 2.35
CA PRO A 215 0.33 -18.08 2.41
C PRO A 215 -0.58 -18.28 3.62
N GLN A 216 -0.49 -17.43 4.65
CA GLN A 216 -1.35 -17.52 5.84
C GLN A 216 -2.77 -16.97 5.58
N ILE A 217 -2.98 -16.24 4.49
CA ILE A 217 -4.28 -15.67 4.14
C ILE A 217 -5.08 -16.70 3.33
N PRO A 218 -6.33 -17.05 3.71
CA PRO A 218 -7.16 -18.00 2.98
C PRO A 218 -7.45 -17.57 1.53
N GLU A 219 -7.62 -18.54 0.62
CA GLU A 219 -7.87 -18.31 -0.81
C GLU A 219 -9.16 -17.51 -1.10
N GLU A 220 -10.15 -17.54 -0.20
CA GLU A 220 -11.38 -16.78 -0.30
C GLU A 220 -11.19 -15.27 -0.13
N VAL A 221 -10.14 -14.85 0.55
CA VAL A 221 -9.75 -13.44 0.69
C VAL A 221 -9.02 -13.01 -0.58
N MET A 222 -9.38 -11.89 -1.15
CA MET A 222 -8.58 -11.31 -2.23
C MET A 222 -7.28 -10.72 -1.66
N VAL A 223 -6.17 -10.95 -2.34
CA VAL A 223 -4.86 -10.44 -1.93
C VAL A 223 -4.17 -9.71 -3.06
N GLY A 224 -3.58 -8.56 -2.73
CA GLY A 224 -2.76 -7.82 -3.66
C GLY A 224 -1.58 -7.11 -3.00
N TYR A 225 -0.72 -6.56 -3.85
CA TYR A 225 0.47 -5.82 -3.45
C TYR A 225 0.44 -4.40 -3.99
N HIS A 226 0.73 -3.43 -3.13
CA HIS A 226 0.99 -2.04 -3.49
C HIS A 226 2.48 -1.76 -3.40
N LEU A 227 3.14 -1.60 -4.53
CA LEU A 227 4.56 -1.26 -4.64
C LEU A 227 4.72 0.25 -4.84
N CYS A 228 5.31 0.94 -3.85
CA CYS A 228 5.30 2.39 -3.74
C CYS A 228 6.71 2.97 -3.64
N TYR A 229 6.95 4.05 -4.36
CA TYR A 229 8.21 4.82 -4.23
C TYR A 229 8.27 5.70 -2.97
N GLY A 230 7.19 5.71 -2.16
CA GLY A 230 7.05 6.62 -1.03
C GLY A 230 6.48 7.98 -1.42
N THR A 231 5.80 8.62 -0.49
CA THR A 231 5.03 9.86 -0.73
C THR A 231 5.43 11.01 0.19
N PHE A 232 6.44 10.81 1.04
CA PHE A 232 6.87 11.83 1.98
C PHE A 232 8.34 12.21 1.75
N PRO A 233 8.74 13.49 1.85
CA PRO A 233 7.90 14.67 2.13
C PRO A 233 7.02 15.10 0.96
N GLU A 234 7.20 14.51 -0.20
CA GLU A 234 6.40 14.71 -1.40
C GLU A 234 6.48 13.48 -2.30
N TRP A 235 5.53 13.33 -3.19
CA TRP A 235 5.53 12.26 -4.19
C TRP A 235 6.35 12.64 -5.44
N PRO A 236 7.16 11.73 -5.94
CA PRO A 236 7.72 10.59 -5.24
C PRO A 236 8.75 11.07 -4.23
N MET A 237 9.05 10.25 -3.21
CA MET A 237 10.09 10.56 -2.25
C MET A 237 11.47 10.69 -2.92
N TYR A 238 11.67 9.95 -4.01
CA TYR A 238 12.81 10.03 -4.92
C TYR A 238 12.33 9.80 -6.37
N GLU A 239 13.14 10.13 -7.34
CA GLU A 239 12.81 9.91 -8.74
C GLU A 239 13.31 8.54 -9.21
N ALA A 240 12.40 7.56 -9.30
CA ALA A 240 12.72 6.23 -9.82
C ALA A 240 13.21 6.30 -11.27
N ARG A 241 14.18 5.47 -11.62
CA ARG A 241 14.76 5.43 -12.96
C ARG A 241 13.77 4.87 -14.00
N ASP A 242 13.12 3.77 -13.66
CA ASP A 242 12.16 3.03 -14.48
C ASP A 242 11.37 2.03 -13.62
N TYR A 243 10.53 1.20 -14.25
CA TYR A 243 9.75 0.17 -13.56
C TYR A 243 10.53 -1.10 -13.19
N ASP A 244 11.83 -1.23 -13.46
CA ASP A 244 12.58 -2.49 -13.29
C ASP A 244 12.42 -3.11 -11.90
N VAL A 245 12.65 -2.32 -10.85
CA VAL A 245 12.55 -2.85 -9.48
C VAL A 245 11.11 -3.29 -9.15
N LEU A 246 10.09 -2.52 -9.54
CA LEU A 246 8.70 -2.88 -9.27
C LEU A 246 8.28 -4.14 -10.05
N VAL A 247 8.73 -4.30 -11.30
CA VAL A 247 8.48 -5.50 -12.12
C VAL A 247 9.12 -6.73 -11.46
N ARG A 248 10.37 -6.65 -11.07
CA ARG A 248 11.07 -7.76 -10.40
C ARG A 248 10.41 -8.13 -9.08
N MET A 249 10.00 -7.15 -8.28
CA MET A 249 9.27 -7.38 -7.02
C MET A 249 7.90 -7.99 -7.28
N ALA A 250 7.14 -7.51 -8.26
CA ALA A 250 5.84 -8.06 -8.64
C ALA A 250 5.94 -9.51 -9.09
N ASN A 251 6.88 -9.81 -10.00
CA ASN A 251 7.12 -11.17 -10.48
C ASN A 251 7.46 -12.12 -9.33
N TYR A 252 8.39 -11.70 -8.46
CA TYR A 252 8.77 -12.50 -7.30
C TYR A 252 7.60 -12.72 -6.34
N ALA A 253 6.89 -11.65 -6.00
CA ALA A 253 5.77 -11.72 -5.05
C ALA A 253 4.67 -12.66 -5.56
N VAL A 254 4.27 -12.52 -6.81
CA VAL A 254 3.24 -13.40 -7.41
C VAL A 254 3.71 -14.86 -7.45
N ALA A 255 4.94 -15.12 -7.86
CA ALA A 255 5.48 -16.48 -7.96
C ALA A 255 5.70 -17.17 -6.60
N ASN A 256 5.92 -16.40 -5.51
CA ASN A 256 6.32 -16.95 -4.22
C ASN A 256 5.31 -16.72 -3.08
N SER A 257 4.12 -16.19 -3.38
CA SER A 257 3.06 -15.97 -2.39
C SER A 257 2.42 -17.25 -1.85
N GLY A 258 2.67 -18.41 -2.47
CA GLY A 258 2.10 -19.69 -2.07
C GLY A 258 0.58 -19.78 -2.22
N ARG A 259 -0.03 -18.78 -2.85
CA ARG A 259 -1.47 -18.66 -3.13
C ARG A 259 -1.72 -17.74 -4.32
N THR A 260 -2.97 -17.68 -4.77
CA THR A 260 -3.39 -16.71 -5.80
C THR A 260 -3.21 -15.28 -5.31
N VAL A 261 -2.56 -14.45 -6.12
CA VAL A 261 -2.49 -12.99 -5.98
C VAL A 261 -3.50 -12.38 -6.96
N ASP A 262 -4.45 -11.60 -6.44
CA ASP A 262 -5.54 -11.06 -7.27
C ASP A 262 -5.10 -9.81 -8.02
N TRP A 263 -4.26 -8.98 -7.41
CA TRP A 263 -3.72 -7.79 -8.08
C TRP A 263 -2.32 -7.40 -7.62
N VAL A 264 -1.62 -6.67 -8.49
CA VAL A 264 -0.45 -5.87 -8.16
C VAL A 264 -0.68 -4.43 -8.59
N HIS A 265 -0.35 -3.49 -7.73
CA HIS A 265 -0.31 -2.07 -8.04
C HIS A 265 1.14 -1.58 -8.05
N MET A 266 1.52 -0.93 -9.12
CA MET A 266 2.85 -0.35 -9.31
C MET A 266 2.73 1.17 -9.44
N ALA A 267 3.35 1.90 -8.51
CA ALA A 267 3.37 3.36 -8.55
C ALA A 267 4.02 3.87 -9.85
N GLY A 268 3.37 4.84 -10.49
CA GLY A 268 3.82 5.37 -11.78
C GLY A 268 4.80 6.53 -11.65
N PRO A 269 5.29 7.05 -12.80
CA PRO A 269 6.15 8.22 -12.82
C PRO A 269 5.34 9.46 -12.43
N ARG A 270 5.94 10.36 -11.68
CA ARG A 270 5.36 11.67 -11.43
C ARG A 270 5.57 12.57 -12.68
N TYR A 271 5.84 13.66 -12.76
CA TYR A 271 5.78 14.74 -13.75
C TYR A 271 6.39 14.47 -15.14
N LEU A 272 7.72 14.47 -15.20
CA LEU A 272 8.46 14.68 -16.46
C LEU A 272 8.65 13.42 -17.30
N ARG A 273 8.34 12.25 -16.74
CA ARG A 273 8.55 10.96 -17.40
C ARG A 273 7.26 10.29 -17.84
N SER A 274 6.14 11.00 -17.76
CA SER A 274 4.83 10.46 -18.09
C SER A 274 4.73 9.88 -19.50
N GLU A 275 5.63 10.26 -20.39
CA GLU A 275 5.71 9.78 -21.78
C GLU A 275 7.06 9.13 -22.09
N ASP A 276 7.97 8.98 -21.12
CA ASP A 276 9.27 8.35 -21.34
C ASP A 276 9.12 6.84 -21.53
N LYS A 277 9.26 6.41 -22.77
CA LYS A 277 9.22 4.99 -23.13
C LYS A 277 10.22 4.13 -22.34
N ARG A 278 11.34 4.69 -21.92
CA ARG A 278 12.37 3.97 -21.15
C ARG A 278 11.86 3.63 -19.77
N PHE A 279 11.07 4.56 -19.16
CA PHE A 279 10.47 4.31 -17.85
C PHE A 279 9.52 3.10 -17.87
N PHE A 280 8.69 2.98 -18.92
CA PHE A 280 7.69 1.93 -19.04
C PHE A 280 8.21 0.61 -19.63
N ARG A 281 9.37 0.64 -20.30
CA ARG A 281 9.89 -0.53 -21.00
C ARG A 281 10.01 -1.80 -20.15
N PRO A 282 10.41 -1.75 -18.87
CA PRO A 282 10.50 -2.97 -18.05
C PRO A 282 9.17 -3.72 -17.88
N LEU A 283 8.02 -3.10 -18.15
CA LEU A 283 6.72 -3.79 -18.13
C LEU A 283 6.67 -4.97 -19.13
N THR A 284 7.53 -4.99 -20.15
CA THR A 284 7.67 -6.14 -21.07
C THR A 284 8.13 -7.41 -20.34
N ASP A 285 8.81 -7.28 -19.22
CA ASP A 285 9.39 -8.38 -18.46
C ASP A 285 8.49 -8.81 -17.29
N LEU A 286 7.21 -8.34 -17.30
CA LEU A 286 6.24 -8.67 -16.25
C LEU A 286 5.68 -10.08 -16.47
N GLU A 287 5.84 -10.95 -15.47
CA GLU A 287 5.47 -12.36 -15.47
C GLU A 287 4.52 -12.68 -14.31
N VAL A 288 3.34 -12.07 -14.28
CA VAL A 288 2.37 -12.19 -13.17
C VAL A 288 1.13 -13.06 -13.51
N GLY A 289 1.14 -13.73 -14.65
CA GLY A 289 0.04 -14.63 -15.06
C GLY A 289 -1.31 -13.91 -15.08
N ASP A 290 -2.31 -14.51 -14.41
CA ASP A 290 -3.67 -13.97 -14.33
C ASP A 290 -3.86 -12.87 -13.29
N THR A 291 -2.80 -12.46 -12.58
CA THR A 291 -2.86 -11.36 -11.60
C THR A 291 -3.18 -10.04 -12.29
N ARG A 292 -4.19 -9.33 -11.83
CA ARG A 292 -4.57 -8.02 -12.39
C ARG A 292 -3.49 -6.98 -12.07
N VAL A 293 -3.01 -6.29 -13.10
CA VAL A 293 -2.04 -5.21 -12.94
C VAL A 293 -2.75 -3.87 -12.88
N TYR A 294 -2.38 -3.02 -11.93
CA TYR A 294 -2.81 -1.63 -11.86
C TYR A 294 -1.59 -0.72 -11.91
N LEU A 295 -1.58 0.20 -12.86
CA LEU A 295 -0.52 1.20 -12.98
C LEU A 295 -0.96 2.51 -12.34
N GLY A 296 -0.11 3.04 -11.45
CA GLY A 296 -0.31 4.32 -10.76
C GLY A 296 -0.10 5.53 -11.66
N ILE A 297 -0.77 5.57 -12.80
CA ILE A 297 -0.58 6.58 -13.86
C ILE A 297 -1.64 7.66 -13.91
N VAL A 298 -2.65 7.61 -13.07
CA VAL A 298 -3.64 8.68 -12.94
C VAL A 298 -3.06 9.78 -12.08
N LEU A 299 -2.78 10.91 -12.71
CA LEU A 299 -2.24 12.10 -12.06
C LEU A 299 -3.21 13.27 -12.29
N PRO A 300 -3.72 13.94 -11.25
CA PRO A 300 -4.70 15.02 -11.39
C PRO A 300 -4.16 16.26 -12.09
N ILE A 301 -2.84 16.38 -12.20
CA ILE A 301 -2.15 17.58 -12.68
C ILE A 301 -2.35 17.91 -14.16
N ASP A 302 -2.70 16.94 -14.99
CA ASP A 302 -2.78 17.10 -16.46
C ASP A 302 -4.02 16.45 -17.09
N GLY A 303 -4.98 16.07 -16.26
CA GLY A 303 -6.31 15.60 -16.64
C GLY A 303 -6.32 14.39 -17.59
N ILE A 304 -7.41 14.26 -18.35
CA ILE A 304 -7.62 13.12 -19.27
C ILE A 304 -6.54 13.06 -20.37
N ALA A 305 -6.08 14.19 -20.88
CA ALA A 305 -5.07 14.21 -21.93
C ALA A 305 -3.74 13.59 -21.45
N GLY A 306 -3.33 13.90 -20.22
CA GLY A 306 -2.15 13.32 -19.59
C GLY A 306 -2.32 11.82 -19.35
N LEU A 307 -3.46 11.39 -18.81
CA LEU A 307 -3.76 9.97 -18.61
C LEU A 307 -3.72 9.19 -19.93
N ARG A 308 -4.36 9.67 -20.99
CA ARG A 308 -4.34 9.03 -22.31
C ARG A 308 -2.93 8.87 -22.85
N ARG A 309 -2.06 9.86 -22.68
CA ARG A 309 -0.65 9.76 -23.11
C ARG A 309 0.11 8.69 -22.34
N ARG A 310 -0.02 8.68 -20.99
CA ARG A 310 0.63 7.65 -20.15
C ARG A 310 0.10 6.26 -20.45
N HIS A 311 -1.21 6.12 -20.55
CA HIS A 311 -1.86 4.88 -20.93
C HIS A 311 -1.37 4.36 -22.28
N ALA A 312 -1.38 5.21 -23.32
CA ALA A 312 -0.87 4.85 -24.63
C ALA A 312 0.62 4.50 -24.65
N THR A 313 1.41 5.07 -23.74
CA THR A 313 2.83 4.69 -23.60
C THR A 313 2.96 3.34 -22.93
N ALA A 314 2.24 3.08 -21.84
CA ALA A 314 2.24 1.81 -21.13
C ALA A 314 1.73 0.65 -22.01
N SER A 315 0.65 0.89 -22.80
CA SER A 315 0.05 -0.10 -23.71
C SER A 315 0.97 -0.57 -24.86
N ARG A 316 2.17 -0.02 -24.97
CA ARG A 316 3.21 -0.53 -25.87
C ARG A 316 3.95 -1.73 -25.30
N TYR A 317 3.84 -1.93 -23.99
CA TYR A 317 4.64 -2.89 -23.22
C TYR A 317 3.76 -3.85 -22.39
N LEU A 318 2.50 -3.49 -22.14
CA LEU A 318 1.54 -4.29 -21.40
C LEU A 318 0.15 -4.14 -22.03
N ASP A 319 -0.47 -5.24 -22.45
CA ASP A 319 -1.72 -5.21 -23.22
C ASP A 319 -2.95 -4.95 -22.36
N ASP A 320 -3.01 -5.51 -21.14
CA ASP A 320 -4.16 -5.41 -20.25
C ASP A 320 -3.76 -5.00 -18.84
N PHE A 321 -4.23 -3.82 -18.42
CA PHE A 321 -4.00 -3.28 -17.08
C PHE A 321 -5.12 -2.31 -16.69
N GLY A 322 -5.36 -2.22 -15.38
CA GLY A 322 -6.17 -1.16 -14.80
C GLY A 322 -5.31 0.05 -14.45
N VAL A 323 -5.98 1.12 -14.04
CA VAL A 323 -5.31 2.35 -13.63
C VAL A 323 -5.55 2.62 -12.15
N ALA A 324 -4.65 3.36 -11.54
CA ALA A 324 -4.75 3.84 -10.17
C ALA A 324 -4.05 5.19 -10.04
N MET A 325 -4.30 5.87 -8.94
CA MET A 325 -3.39 6.92 -8.49
C MET A 325 -2.06 6.28 -8.05
N TYR A 326 -1.00 7.04 -7.99
CA TYR A 326 0.33 6.55 -7.59
C TYR A 326 0.39 6.01 -6.16
N CYS A 327 -0.48 6.51 -5.28
CA CYS A 327 -0.66 6.11 -3.88
C CYS A 327 -2.08 6.51 -3.43
N GLY A 328 -2.39 6.45 -2.15
CA GLY A 328 -3.67 6.92 -1.64
C GLY A 328 -3.85 8.44 -1.81
N PHE A 329 -5.08 8.89 -2.05
CA PHE A 329 -5.44 10.31 -2.25
C PHE A 329 -5.09 11.19 -1.05
N GLY A 330 -5.18 10.67 0.16
CA GLY A 330 -4.82 11.37 1.40
C GLY A 330 -3.33 11.74 1.50
N ARG A 331 -2.50 11.25 0.57
CA ARG A 331 -1.06 11.53 0.53
C ARG A 331 -0.70 12.78 -0.28
N GLN A 332 -1.67 13.46 -0.88
CA GLN A 332 -1.42 14.65 -1.68
C GLN A 332 -1.47 15.92 -0.83
N PRO A 333 -0.32 16.57 -0.55
CA PRO A 333 -0.31 17.77 0.28
C PRO A 333 -1.04 18.93 -0.40
N GLY A 334 -1.85 19.66 0.37
CA GLY A 334 -2.43 20.96 -0.03
C GLY A 334 -3.50 20.92 -1.12
N ALA A 335 -3.95 19.73 -1.57
CA ALA A 335 -5.06 19.60 -2.49
C ALA A 335 -6.40 19.59 -1.74
N ASP A 336 -7.45 20.18 -2.34
CA ASP A 336 -8.82 19.82 -2.00
C ASP A 336 -9.06 18.38 -2.43
N GLY A 337 -8.92 17.48 -1.48
CA GLY A 337 -8.92 16.06 -1.76
C GLY A 337 -10.22 15.56 -2.37
N THR A 338 -11.35 16.12 -1.98
CA THR A 338 -12.67 15.78 -2.55
C THR A 338 -12.75 16.20 -4.02
N GLN A 339 -12.25 17.39 -4.36
CA GLN A 339 -12.20 17.84 -5.74
C GLN A 339 -11.26 16.96 -6.57
N THR A 340 -10.10 16.62 -6.02
CA THR A 340 -9.15 15.71 -6.67
C THR A 340 -9.78 14.33 -6.93
N MET A 341 -10.57 13.79 -6.01
CA MET A 341 -11.28 12.52 -6.19
C MET A 341 -12.30 12.62 -7.34
N ARG A 342 -13.08 13.70 -7.40
CA ARG A 342 -14.04 13.92 -8.50
C ARG A 342 -13.36 14.00 -9.85
N GLU A 343 -12.33 14.82 -9.98
CA GLU A 343 -11.53 14.95 -11.20
C GLU A 343 -10.93 13.61 -11.62
N HIS A 344 -10.48 12.81 -10.66
CA HIS A 344 -9.96 11.47 -10.90
C HIS A 344 -11.03 10.52 -11.47
N ALA A 345 -12.21 10.50 -10.86
CA ALA A 345 -13.32 9.69 -11.32
C ALA A 345 -13.76 10.08 -12.75
N GLU A 346 -13.85 11.39 -13.03
CA GLU A 346 -14.16 11.90 -14.36
C GLU A 346 -13.11 11.48 -15.39
N VAL A 347 -11.84 11.62 -15.05
CA VAL A 347 -10.70 11.26 -15.93
C VAL A 347 -10.68 9.77 -16.24
N VAL A 348 -10.94 8.92 -15.25
CA VAL A 348 -10.96 7.45 -15.45
C VAL A 348 -12.17 7.05 -16.31
N ARG A 349 -13.36 7.63 -16.06
CA ARG A 349 -14.53 7.34 -16.91
C ARG A 349 -14.32 7.80 -18.36
N ALA A 350 -13.73 8.98 -18.56
CA ALA A 350 -13.42 9.49 -19.87
C ALA A 350 -12.36 8.64 -20.62
N LEU A 351 -11.56 7.83 -19.93
CA LEU A 351 -10.63 6.90 -20.57
C LEU A 351 -11.38 5.79 -21.35
N ARG A 352 -12.59 5.43 -20.89
CA ARG A 352 -13.46 4.42 -21.54
C ARG A 352 -14.09 4.91 -22.84
N GLU A 353 -14.20 6.22 -23.00
CA GLU A 353 -14.81 6.81 -24.19
C GLU A 353 -13.81 6.80 -25.36
N PRO A 354 -14.25 6.43 -26.56
CA PRO A 354 -13.39 6.54 -27.74
C PRO A 354 -12.96 7.99 -27.94
N ALA A 355 -11.70 8.20 -28.35
CA ALA A 355 -11.11 9.51 -28.56
C ALA A 355 -11.70 10.20 -29.81
#